data_9d04cea9c14590389f6b8f99885edbb4
#
_entry.id   9d04cea9c14590389f6b8f99885edbb4
#
_cell.length_a   1.000
_cell.length_b   1.000
_cell.length_c   1.000
_cell.angle_alpha   90.00
_cell.angle_beta   90.00
_cell.angle_gamma   90.00
#
_symmetry.space_group_name_H-M   'P 1'
#
loop_
_entity.id
_entity.type
_entity.pdbx_description
1 polymer ?
#
loop_
_entity_poly.entity_id
_entity_poly.type
_entity_poly.pdbx_seq_one_letter_code
_entity_poly.pdbx_strand_id
1 'polypeptide(L)'
;MASLSENATVKALNGKHPKSVLAVEENLGYLVVTVKREDIRVVCRTLKENPETDYNLLLDLCGVDYSGYGKRREGTVAATIEWPGNEAQTLDRKERFDIVYHLYSFPQKHRVRLKVRVPEEDPVVDSVTSVWRAANWFEREAYDLFGISFNGHPDMRRILCHQDFKGHALRKDYAPDRRHLLSHTYDAFRPEDIERFEREGVEVSKDEGKA
;
A
#
# COMPACT_ATOMS: atom_id res chain seq x y z
N MET A 1 17.19 -3.30 -27.15
CA MET A 1 16.12 -3.39 -26.15
C MET A 1 14.99 -4.17 -26.79
N ALA A 2 14.54 -5.28 -26.19
CA ALA A 2 13.37 -6.00 -26.67
C ALA A 2 12.17 -5.05 -26.59
N SER A 3 11.29 -5.07 -27.59
CA SER A 3 10.07 -4.26 -27.60
C SER A 3 9.21 -4.64 -26.38
N LEU A 4 8.61 -3.67 -25.68
CA LEU A 4 7.70 -3.93 -24.55
C LEU A 4 6.62 -4.95 -24.93
N SER A 5 6.19 -4.98 -26.19
CA SER A 5 5.21 -5.93 -26.72
C SER A 5 5.71 -7.38 -26.76
N GLU A 6 7.02 -7.61 -26.74
CA GLU A 6 7.63 -8.95 -26.74
C GLU A 6 7.79 -9.55 -25.34
N ASN A 7 7.57 -8.74 -24.30
CA ASN A 7 7.67 -9.21 -22.92
C ASN A 7 6.59 -10.27 -22.64
N ALA A 8 7.00 -11.41 -22.04
CA ALA A 8 6.11 -12.53 -21.73
C ALA A 8 4.88 -12.12 -20.90
N THR A 9 5.08 -11.22 -19.93
CA THR A 9 4.00 -10.68 -19.10
C THR A 9 2.98 -9.92 -19.93
N VAL A 10 3.46 -9.04 -20.82
CA VAL A 10 2.59 -8.24 -21.68
C VAL A 10 1.83 -9.12 -22.67
N LYS A 11 2.50 -10.12 -23.26
CA LYS A 11 1.88 -11.12 -24.15
C LYS A 11 0.79 -11.91 -23.42
N ALA A 12 1.07 -12.39 -22.21
CA ALA A 12 0.12 -13.14 -21.40
C ALA A 12 -1.14 -12.33 -21.07
N LEU A 13 -0.94 -11.05 -20.70
CA LEU A 13 -2.05 -10.15 -20.37
C LEU A 13 -2.86 -9.77 -21.61
N ASN A 14 -2.22 -9.39 -22.70
CA ASN A 14 -2.91 -9.02 -23.94
C ASN A 14 -3.64 -10.22 -24.57
N GLY A 15 -3.12 -11.43 -24.39
CA GLY A 15 -3.77 -12.64 -24.90
C GLY A 15 -5.03 -13.03 -24.13
N LYS A 16 -5.04 -12.86 -22.81
CA LYS A 16 -6.18 -13.29 -21.97
C LYS A 16 -7.06 -12.13 -21.51
N HIS A 17 -6.49 -10.94 -21.28
CA HIS A 17 -7.17 -9.78 -20.68
C HIS A 17 -6.87 -8.47 -21.42
N PRO A 18 -7.06 -8.37 -22.75
CA PRO A 18 -6.66 -7.20 -23.53
C PRO A 18 -7.38 -5.91 -23.11
N LYS A 19 -8.58 -6.04 -22.55
CA LYS A 19 -9.38 -4.89 -22.09
C LYS A 19 -9.06 -4.46 -20.65
N SER A 20 -8.30 -5.27 -19.91
CA SER A 20 -7.96 -5.02 -18.52
C SER A 20 -6.68 -4.18 -18.36
N VAL A 21 -5.82 -4.18 -19.38
CA VAL A 21 -4.58 -3.40 -19.41
C VAL A 21 -4.87 -1.99 -19.90
N LEU A 22 -4.58 -0.99 -19.08
CA LEU A 22 -4.78 0.43 -19.40
C LEU A 22 -3.52 1.08 -19.95
N ALA A 23 -2.36 0.73 -19.40
CA ALA A 23 -1.07 1.24 -19.83
C ALA A 23 0.05 0.22 -19.52
N VAL A 24 1.09 0.26 -20.34
CA VAL A 24 2.32 -0.53 -20.16
C VAL A 24 3.49 0.42 -20.32
N GLU A 25 4.34 0.51 -19.30
CA GLU A 25 5.47 1.42 -19.24
C GLU A 25 6.71 0.66 -18.75
N GLU A 26 7.89 1.17 -19.12
CA GLU A 26 9.14 0.77 -18.50
C GLU A 26 9.69 1.94 -17.70
N ASN A 27 9.92 1.70 -16.41
CA ASN A 27 10.45 2.73 -15.52
C ASN A 27 11.66 2.17 -14.77
N LEU A 28 12.83 2.76 -14.99
CA LEU A 28 14.11 2.35 -14.37
C LEU A 28 14.43 0.85 -14.57
N GLY A 29 14.12 0.32 -15.74
CA GLY A 29 14.34 -1.10 -16.07
C GLY A 29 13.26 -2.06 -15.51
N TYR A 30 12.19 -1.54 -14.90
CA TYR A 30 11.07 -2.33 -14.40
C TYR A 30 9.85 -2.19 -15.30
N LEU A 31 9.24 -3.31 -15.65
CA LEU A 31 7.96 -3.33 -16.31
C LEU A 31 6.87 -2.85 -15.33
N VAL A 32 6.12 -1.85 -15.74
CA VAL A 32 4.98 -1.30 -15.00
C VAL A 32 3.73 -1.46 -15.86
N VAL A 33 2.70 -2.10 -15.31
CA VAL A 33 1.43 -2.33 -16.00
C VAL A 33 0.30 -1.73 -15.17
N THR A 34 -0.43 -0.79 -15.76
CA THR A 34 -1.64 -0.25 -15.14
C THR A 34 -2.84 -1.09 -15.56
N VAL A 35 -3.58 -1.58 -14.57
CA VAL A 35 -4.68 -2.53 -14.74
C VAL A 35 -5.97 -1.91 -14.22
N LYS A 36 -7.10 -2.27 -14.84
CA LYS A 36 -8.42 -1.92 -14.34
C LYS A 36 -8.66 -2.49 -12.95
N ARG A 37 -9.30 -1.71 -12.10
CA ARG A 37 -9.60 -2.05 -10.71
C ARG A 37 -10.42 -3.35 -10.59
N GLU A 38 -11.42 -3.49 -11.44
CA GLU A 38 -12.36 -4.62 -11.45
C GLU A 38 -11.70 -5.95 -11.83
N ASP A 39 -10.59 -5.88 -12.56
CA ASP A 39 -9.94 -7.05 -13.15
C ASP A 39 -8.68 -7.50 -12.40
N ILE A 40 -8.26 -6.78 -11.35
CA ILE A 40 -6.98 -7.05 -10.69
C ILE A 40 -6.85 -8.49 -10.20
N ARG A 41 -7.90 -9.07 -9.62
CA ARG A 41 -7.88 -10.44 -9.09
C ARG A 41 -7.65 -11.46 -10.19
N VAL A 42 -8.35 -11.33 -11.32
CA VAL A 42 -8.22 -12.28 -12.43
C VAL A 42 -6.89 -12.11 -13.16
N VAL A 43 -6.41 -10.86 -13.29
CA VAL A 43 -5.07 -10.56 -13.83
C VAL A 43 -3.98 -11.19 -12.96
N CYS A 44 -4.02 -10.97 -11.66
CA CYS A 44 -3.08 -11.56 -10.72
C CYS A 44 -3.06 -13.09 -10.77
N ARG A 45 -4.23 -13.71 -10.83
CA ARG A 45 -4.35 -15.17 -10.97
C ARG A 45 -3.73 -15.66 -12.27
N THR A 46 -4.03 -14.99 -13.38
CA THR A 46 -3.45 -15.34 -14.69
C THR A 46 -1.93 -15.24 -14.69
N LEU A 47 -1.37 -14.19 -14.09
CA LEU A 47 0.08 -13.99 -14.02
C LEU A 47 0.77 -15.04 -13.13
N LYS A 48 0.10 -15.52 -12.10
CA LYS A 48 0.62 -16.58 -11.23
C LYS A 48 0.55 -17.95 -11.88
N GLU A 49 -0.57 -18.28 -12.53
CA GLU A 49 -0.84 -19.62 -13.07
C GLU A 49 -0.23 -19.86 -14.46
N ASN A 50 0.13 -18.81 -15.18
CA ASN A 50 0.74 -18.96 -16.50
C ASN A 50 2.22 -19.39 -16.37
N PRO A 51 2.65 -20.54 -16.92
CA PRO A 51 4.02 -21.03 -16.80
C PRO A 51 5.10 -20.09 -17.38
N GLU A 52 4.75 -19.25 -18.36
CA GLU A 52 5.69 -18.30 -18.95
C GLU A 52 5.97 -17.10 -18.04
N THR A 53 5.06 -16.78 -17.12
CA THR A 53 5.20 -15.66 -16.20
C THR A 53 5.47 -16.13 -14.78
N ASP A 54 4.74 -17.11 -14.27
CA ASP A 54 4.85 -17.79 -12.98
C ASP A 54 5.24 -16.83 -11.83
N TYR A 55 4.43 -15.76 -11.65
CA TYR A 55 4.64 -14.83 -10.54
C TYR A 55 4.19 -15.46 -9.22
N ASN A 56 5.04 -16.32 -8.68
CA ASN A 56 4.76 -17.09 -7.48
C ASN A 56 4.91 -16.31 -6.17
N LEU A 57 5.53 -15.11 -6.20
CA LEU A 57 5.74 -14.29 -5.02
C LEU A 57 5.14 -12.89 -5.19
N LEU A 58 4.27 -12.51 -4.25
CA LEU A 58 3.92 -11.12 -3.97
C LEU A 58 4.96 -10.55 -3.01
N LEU A 59 5.86 -9.71 -3.53
CA LEU A 59 6.91 -9.07 -2.74
C LEU A 59 6.35 -8.01 -1.82
N ASP A 60 5.42 -7.20 -2.35
CA ASP A 60 4.84 -6.07 -1.65
C ASP A 60 3.51 -5.65 -2.28
N LEU A 61 2.65 -5.04 -1.48
CA LEU A 61 1.45 -4.35 -1.90
C LEU A 61 1.32 -3.09 -1.03
N CYS A 62 1.33 -1.92 -1.66
CA CYS A 62 1.25 -0.66 -0.94
C CYS A 62 0.28 0.32 -1.59
N GLY A 63 -0.27 1.22 -0.77
CA GLY A 63 -1.07 2.36 -1.22
C GLY A 63 -0.19 3.57 -1.54
N VAL A 64 -0.63 4.40 -2.47
CA VAL A 64 -0.03 5.71 -2.78
C VAL A 64 -1.12 6.76 -2.86
N ASP A 65 -0.97 7.87 -2.14
CA ASP A 65 -1.87 9.03 -2.21
C ASP A 65 -1.23 10.12 -3.07
N TYR A 66 -1.88 10.46 -4.17
CA TYR A 66 -1.43 11.48 -5.12
C TYR A 66 -2.02 12.88 -4.87
N SER A 67 -2.88 13.08 -3.88
CA SER A 67 -3.52 14.38 -3.62
C SER A 67 -2.54 15.53 -3.37
N GLY A 68 -1.34 15.21 -2.87
CA GLY A 68 -0.24 16.17 -2.67
C GLY A 68 0.81 16.19 -3.78
N TYR A 69 0.67 15.41 -4.82
CA TYR A 69 1.68 15.29 -5.87
C TYR A 69 1.73 16.57 -6.71
N GLY A 70 2.94 17.11 -6.94
CA GLY A 70 3.14 18.36 -7.67
C GLY A 70 2.72 19.64 -6.92
N LYS A 71 2.15 19.54 -5.72
CA LYS A 71 1.82 20.70 -4.88
C LYS A 71 2.96 21.00 -3.91
N ARG A 72 3.46 22.23 -3.97
CA ARG A 72 4.43 22.73 -2.99
C ARG A 72 3.72 22.91 -1.65
N ARG A 73 4.17 22.27 -0.58
CA ARG A 73 3.66 22.57 0.77
C ARG A 73 4.23 23.94 1.20
N GLU A 74 3.36 24.90 1.45
CA GLU A 74 3.76 26.17 2.06
C GLU A 74 4.34 25.89 3.45
N GLY A 75 5.49 26.54 3.76
CA GLY A 75 6.13 26.46 5.09
C GLY A 75 7.09 25.28 5.33
N THR A 76 7.25 24.36 4.40
CA THR A 76 8.37 23.42 4.49
C THR A 76 9.62 24.09 3.94
N VAL A 77 10.65 24.18 4.78
CA VAL A 77 12.06 24.35 4.35
C VAL A 77 12.47 23.04 3.64
N ALA A 78 11.61 22.57 2.75
CA ALA A 78 11.95 21.50 1.85
C ALA A 78 13.04 22.07 0.95
N ALA A 79 14.21 21.58 1.24
CA ALA A 79 15.39 21.79 0.47
C ALA A 79 15.04 22.03 -0.98
N THR A 80 15.55 23.11 -1.49
CA THR A 80 15.77 23.44 -2.88
C THR A 80 16.69 22.40 -3.54
N ILE A 81 16.36 21.11 -3.39
CA ILE A 81 16.95 20.07 -4.21
C ILE A 81 16.06 20.01 -5.44
N GLU A 82 16.37 20.87 -6.39
CA GLU A 82 15.88 20.74 -7.75
C GLU A 82 16.52 19.49 -8.35
N TRP A 83 15.79 18.40 -8.36
CA TRP A 83 16.20 17.23 -9.14
C TRP A 83 16.01 17.59 -10.61
N PRO A 84 17.04 17.41 -11.45
CA PRO A 84 16.93 17.58 -12.90
C PRO A 84 15.78 16.70 -13.43
N GLY A 85 14.81 17.31 -14.09
CA GLY A 85 13.62 16.60 -14.58
C GLY A 85 12.39 16.68 -13.67
N ASN A 86 12.46 17.36 -12.56
CA ASN A 86 11.32 17.61 -11.68
C ASN A 86 10.57 18.91 -12.09
N GLU A 87 10.26 19.03 -13.37
CA GLU A 87 9.17 19.92 -13.76
C GLU A 87 7.93 19.37 -13.04
N ALA A 88 7.24 20.24 -12.29
CA ALA A 88 6.02 19.88 -11.56
C ALA A 88 5.00 19.32 -12.56
N GLN A 89 5.11 18.03 -12.85
CA GLN A 89 4.10 17.31 -13.64
C GLN A 89 2.86 17.25 -12.77
N THR A 90 2.00 18.23 -12.95
CA THR A 90 0.62 18.12 -12.51
C THR A 90 0.04 16.91 -13.22
N LEU A 91 -0.02 15.79 -12.54
CA LEU A 91 -0.73 14.63 -13.05
C LEU A 91 -2.20 15.02 -13.15
N ASP A 92 -2.67 15.21 -14.38
CA ASP A 92 -4.11 15.32 -14.66
C ASP A 92 -4.72 13.93 -14.52
N ARG A 93 -5.08 13.59 -13.28
CA ARG A 93 -5.70 12.32 -12.95
C ARG A 93 -6.89 12.53 -12.01
N LYS A 94 -7.93 11.77 -12.26
CA LYS A 94 -9.17 11.82 -11.47
C LYS A 94 -9.05 11.00 -10.19
N GLU A 95 -8.32 9.88 -10.25
CA GLU A 95 -8.20 8.96 -9.14
C GLU A 95 -7.15 9.46 -8.15
N ARG A 96 -7.52 9.51 -6.88
CA ARG A 96 -6.65 9.97 -5.78
C ARG A 96 -5.57 8.96 -5.43
N PHE A 97 -5.91 7.67 -5.40
CA PHE A 97 -5.00 6.64 -4.92
C PHE A 97 -4.55 5.68 -6.01
N ASP A 98 -3.39 5.05 -5.80
CA ASP A 98 -2.99 3.82 -6.46
C ASP A 98 -2.78 2.72 -5.42
N ILE A 99 -3.14 1.49 -5.79
CA ILE A 99 -2.57 0.29 -5.17
C ILE A 99 -1.50 -0.24 -6.12
N VAL A 100 -0.31 -0.45 -5.56
CA VAL A 100 0.87 -0.90 -6.28
C VAL A 100 1.24 -2.30 -5.80
N TYR A 101 1.27 -3.26 -6.71
CA TYR A 101 1.66 -4.65 -6.45
C TYR A 101 3.05 -4.89 -7.03
N HIS A 102 3.96 -5.41 -6.24
CA HIS A 102 5.28 -5.85 -6.68
C HIS A 102 5.32 -7.37 -6.74
N LEU A 103 5.35 -7.90 -7.95
CA LEU A 103 5.37 -9.35 -8.18
C LEU A 103 6.74 -9.81 -8.63
N TYR A 104 7.13 -11.00 -8.21
CA TYR A 104 8.37 -11.64 -8.59
C TYR A 104 8.14 -13.10 -8.98
N SER A 105 8.83 -13.52 -10.03
CA SER A 105 8.91 -14.91 -10.47
C SER A 105 10.28 -15.47 -10.16
N PHE A 106 10.37 -16.46 -9.27
CA PHE A 106 11.61 -17.16 -9.00
C PHE A 106 12.10 -17.96 -10.21
N PRO A 107 11.24 -18.74 -10.90
CA PRO A 107 11.66 -19.53 -12.05
C PRO A 107 12.15 -18.67 -13.21
N GLN A 108 11.43 -17.61 -13.53
CA GLN A 108 11.71 -16.73 -14.66
C GLN A 108 12.66 -15.58 -14.30
N LYS A 109 12.99 -15.37 -13.01
CA LYS A 109 13.91 -14.34 -12.49
C LYS A 109 13.56 -12.92 -12.96
N HIS A 110 12.27 -12.62 -13.09
CA HIS A 110 11.79 -11.31 -13.51
C HIS A 110 10.79 -10.70 -12.51
N ARG A 111 10.58 -9.40 -12.64
CA ARG A 111 9.67 -8.62 -11.81
C ARG A 111 8.68 -7.86 -12.67
N VAL A 112 7.49 -7.62 -12.10
CA VAL A 112 6.53 -6.67 -12.65
C VAL A 112 5.94 -5.84 -11.52
N ARG A 113 5.64 -4.59 -11.82
CA ARG A 113 4.85 -3.72 -10.97
C ARG A 113 3.48 -3.56 -11.62
N LEU A 114 2.43 -3.98 -10.91
CA LEU A 114 1.07 -3.66 -11.32
C LEU A 114 0.58 -2.43 -10.56
N LYS A 115 -0.13 -1.55 -11.24
CA LYS A 115 -0.79 -0.39 -10.64
C LYS A 115 -2.29 -0.47 -10.88
N VAL A 116 -3.06 -0.17 -9.85
CA VAL A 116 -4.52 -0.06 -9.91
C VAL A 116 -4.88 1.32 -9.40
N ARG A 117 -5.58 2.09 -10.24
CA ARG A 117 -6.09 3.41 -9.87
C ARG A 117 -7.37 3.28 -9.07
N VAL A 118 -7.47 4.04 -7.99
CA VAL A 118 -8.58 3.95 -7.03
C VAL A 118 -9.12 5.35 -6.77
N PRO A 119 -10.41 5.61 -7.08
CA PRO A 119 -11.04 6.89 -6.82
C PRO A 119 -11.24 7.10 -5.31
N GLU A 120 -11.34 8.36 -4.91
CA GLU A 120 -11.55 8.73 -3.51
C GLU A 120 -12.97 8.41 -3.02
N GLU A 121 -13.95 8.56 -3.90
CA GLU A 121 -15.37 8.38 -3.59
C GLU A 121 -15.74 6.92 -3.34
N ASP A 122 -14.99 5.99 -3.95
CA ASP A 122 -15.19 4.55 -3.80
C ASP A 122 -13.82 3.85 -3.71
N PRO A 123 -13.15 3.94 -2.55
CA PRO A 123 -11.79 3.39 -2.38
C PRO A 123 -11.84 1.89 -2.09
N VAL A 124 -12.37 1.11 -3.04
CA VAL A 124 -12.51 -0.35 -2.91
C VAL A 124 -11.79 -1.04 -4.07
N VAL A 125 -11.05 -2.11 -3.77
CA VAL A 125 -10.35 -2.96 -4.74
C VAL A 125 -10.63 -4.42 -4.41
N ASP A 126 -10.62 -5.32 -5.40
CA ASP A 126 -10.76 -6.74 -5.13
C ASP A 126 -9.53 -7.32 -4.45
N SER A 127 -9.73 -8.06 -3.35
CA SER A 127 -8.67 -8.74 -2.62
C SER A 127 -7.98 -9.80 -3.47
N VAL A 128 -6.66 -9.88 -3.34
CA VAL A 128 -5.84 -10.93 -3.96
C VAL A 128 -5.34 -11.97 -2.95
N THR A 129 -5.91 -12.03 -1.75
CA THR A 129 -5.60 -13.04 -0.72
C THR A 129 -5.82 -14.47 -1.20
N SER A 130 -6.80 -14.68 -2.10
CA SER A 130 -7.04 -15.97 -2.75
C SER A 130 -5.95 -16.37 -3.74
N VAL A 131 -5.14 -15.42 -4.18
CA VAL A 131 -4.00 -15.65 -5.08
C VAL A 131 -2.71 -15.82 -4.26
N TRP A 132 -2.41 -14.90 -3.35
CA TRP A 132 -1.25 -14.96 -2.45
C TRP A 132 -1.67 -14.73 -1.00
N ARG A 133 -1.37 -15.66 -0.12
CA ARG A 133 -1.69 -15.52 1.32
C ARG A 133 -1.03 -14.30 1.97
N ALA A 134 0.16 -13.91 1.50
CA ALA A 134 0.89 -12.73 1.99
C ALA A 134 0.09 -11.43 1.82
N ALA A 135 -0.79 -11.36 0.80
CA ALA A 135 -1.64 -10.20 0.56
C ALA A 135 -2.50 -9.82 1.76
N ASN A 136 -2.86 -10.78 2.63
CA ASN A 136 -3.68 -10.51 3.81
C ASN A 136 -3.10 -9.35 4.66
N TRP A 137 -1.81 -9.40 4.95
CA TRP A 137 -1.15 -8.40 5.79
C TRP A 137 -0.97 -7.06 5.07
N PHE A 138 -0.57 -7.09 3.81
CA PHE A 138 -0.36 -5.89 3.00
C PHE A 138 -1.68 -5.16 2.70
N GLU A 139 -2.76 -5.88 2.42
CA GLU A 139 -4.09 -5.30 2.19
C GLU A 139 -4.62 -4.63 3.46
N ARG A 140 -4.42 -5.25 4.64
CA ARG A 140 -4.75 -4.64 5.94
C ARG A 140 -3.93 -3.39 6.22
N GLU A 141 -2.65 -3.38 5.85
CA GLU A 141 -1.79 -2.19 5.98
C GLU A 141 -2.30 -1.06 5.08
N ALA A 142 -2.60 -1.33 3.81
CA ALA A 142 -3.15 -0.35 2.89
C ALA A 142 -4.52 0.18 3.37
N TYR A 143 -5.37 -0.68 3.93
CA TYR A 143 -6.61 -0.27 4.57
C TYR A 143 -6.36 0.64 5.77
N ASP A 144 -5.48 0.26 6.67
CA ASP A 144 -5.21 0.99 7.90
C ASP A 144 -4.65 2.39 7.63
N LEU A 145 -3.66 2.48 6.73
CA LEU A 145 -2.92 3.71 6.49
C LEU A 145 -3.54 4.65 5.44
N PHE A 146 -4.32 4.12 4.49
CA PHE A 146 -4.93 4.91 3.41
C PHE A 146 -6.46 4.86 3.38
N GLY A 147 -7.08 3.88 4.05
CA GLY A 147 -8.53 3.68 4.03
C GLY A 147 -9.05 3.07 2.74
N ILE A 148 -8.22 2.27 2.06
CA ILE A 148 -8.61 1.52 0.88
C ILE A 148 -9.09 0.15 1.31
N SER A 149 -10.34 -0.19 1.02
CA SER A 149 -10.94 -1.47 1.39
C SER A 149 -10.70 -2.53 0.31
N PHE A 150 -10.64 -3.80 0.73
CA PHE A 150 -10.44 -4.91 -0.22
C PHE A 150 -11.61 -5.89 -0.17
N ASN A 151 -12.37 -5.90 -1.26
CA ASN A 151 -13.56 -6.75 -1.39
C ASN A 151 -13.19 -8.24 -1.42
N GLY A 152 -13.79 -9.03 -0.51
CA GLY A 152 -13.48 -10.45 -0.37
C GLY A 152 -12.24 -10.76 0.46
N HIS A 153 -11.70 -9.77 1.18
CA HIS A 153 -10.68 -10.02 2.20
C HIS A 153 -11.30 -10.74 3.41
N PRO A 154 -10.65 -11.77 3.97
CA PRO A 154 -11.23 -12.59 5.03
C PRO A 154 -11.38 -11.88 6.38
N ASP A 155 -10.53 -10.89 6.68
CA ASP A 155 -10.49 -10.21 7.99
C ASP A 155 -9.91 -8.79 7.86
N MET A 156 -10.76 -7.83 7.45
CA MET A 156 -10.35 -6.44 7.20
C MET A 156 -10.41 -5.60 8.48
N ARG A 157 -9.36 -5.66 9.26
CA ARG A 157 -9.18 -4.85 10.48
C ARG A 157 -7.81 -4.16 10.46
N ARG A 158 -7.68 -3.09 11.25
CA ARG A 158 -6.41 -2.36 11.41
C ARG A 158 -5.28 -3.29 11.86
N ILE A 159 -4.05 -2.98 11.49
CA ILE A 159 -2.88 -3.78 11.81
C ILE A 159 -1.74 -2.97 12.47
N LEU A 160 -1.55 -1.73 12.09
CA LEU A 160 -0.49 -0.86 12.59
C LEU A 160 -1.03 0.18 13.56
N CYS A 161 -2.16 0.80 13.25
CA CYS A 161 -2.77 1.80 14.12
C CYS A 161 -3.66 1.13 15.16
N HIS A 162 -3.80 1.81 16.31
CA HIS A 162 -4.71 1.39 17.37
C HIS A 162 -6.18 1.37 16.86
N GLN A 163 -7.03 0.54 17.46
CA GLN A 163 -8.44 0.42 17.04
C GLN A 163 -9.20 1.74 17.14
N ASP A 164 -8.90 2.57 18.15
CA ASP A 164 -9.51 3.89 18.36
C ASP A 164 -8.90 4.99 17.48
N PHE A 165 -7.91 4.67 16.65
CA PHE A 165 -7.27 5.65 15.78
C PHE A 165 -8.28 6.15 14.74
N LYS A 166 -8.50 7.48 14.69
CA LYS A 166 -9.45 8.11 13.78
C LYS A 166 -8.75 8.64 12.54
N GLY A 167 -9.14 8.10 11.38
CA GLY A 167 -8.58 8.47 10.08
C GLY A 167 -7.50 7.50 9.61
N HIS A 168 -6.67 7.94 8.66
CA HIS A 168 -5.67 7.15 7.97
C HIS A 168 -4.37 7.94 7.88
N ALA A 169 -3.34 7.45 8.57
CA ALA A 169 -2.13 8.22 8.89
C ALA A 169 -1.28 8.63 7.68
N LEU A 170 -1.34 7.89 6.57
CA LEU A 170 -0.55 8.21 5.37
C LEU A 170 -1.31 8.99 4.30
N ARG A 171 -2.56 9.33 4.52
CA ARG A 171 -3.27 10.28 3.65
C ARG A 171 -2.59 11.65 3.74
N LYS A 172 -2.42 12.33 2.61
CA LYS A 172 -1.71 13.62 2.53
C LYS A 172 -2.46 14.78 3.19
N ASP A 173 -3.76 14.63 3.38
CA ASP A 173 -4.64 15.57 4.12
C ASP A 173 -4.73 15.25 5.61
N TYR A 174 -4.11 14.15 6.08
CA TYR A 174 -4.04 13.85 7.50
C TYR A 174 -2.97 14.72 8.19
N ALA A 175 -3.38 15.48 9.22
CA ALA A 175 -2.47 16.36 9.96
C ALA A 175 -1.52 15.53 10.84
N PRO A 176 -0.18 15.69 10.70
CA PRO A 176 0.79 14.86 11.41
C PRO A 176 0.86 15.15 12.91
N ASP A 177 0.38 16.31 13.34
CA ASP A 177 0.34 16.78 14.75
C ASP A 177 -0.95 16.36 15.46
N ARG A 178 -1.88 15.67 14.76
CA ARG A 178 -3.13 15.22 15.32
C ARG A 178 -2.88 14.11 16.34
N ARG A 179 -3.10 14.43 17.61
CA ARG A 179 -3.01 13.46 18.70
C ARG A 179 -4.34 12.75 18.90
N HIS A 180 -4.29 11.44 19.07
CA HIS A 180 -5.43 10.62 19.47
C HIS A 180 -5.25 10.23 20.93
N LEU A 181 -6.23 10.61 21.75
CA LEU A 181 -6.33 10.05 23.09
C LEU A 181 -6.82 8.62 22.94
N LEU A 182 -6.09 7.68 23.47
CA LEU A 182 -6.54 6.30 23.54
C LEU A 182 -7.66 6.24 24.56
N SER A 183 -8.81 5.63 24.18
CA SER A 183 -9.95 5.45 25.08
C SER A 183 -9.64 4.47 26.21
N HIS A 184 -8.66 3.61 25.98
CA HIS A 184 -8.10 2.72 26.98
C HIS A 184 -6.60 3.02 27.03
N THR A 185 -6.15 3.59 28.15
CA THR A 185 -4.76 3.40 28.56
C THR A 185 -4.59 1.89 28.63
N TYR A 186 -3.71 1.34 27.78
CA TYR A 186 -3.17 0.04 28.11
C TYR A 186 -2.58 0.23 29.50
N ASP A 187 -3.20 -0.39 30.49
CA ASP A 187 -2.50 -0.70 31.71
C ASP A 187 -1.34 -1.58 31.26
N ALA A 188 -0.25 -0.89 30.88
CA ALA A 188 0.96 -1.55 30.37
C ALA A 188 1.44 -2.60 31.38
N PHE A 189 1.03 -2.41 32.65
CA PHE A 189 1.32 -3.32 33.75
C PHE A 189 0.05 -3.48 34.60
N ARG A 190 -0.35 -4.72 34.87
CA ARG A 190 -1.31 -5.00 35.90
C ARG A 190 -0.71 -4.55 37.26
N PRO A 191 -1.54 -4.21 38.24
CA PRO A 191 -1.05 -3.87 39.61
C PRO A 191 -0.04 -4.88 40.16
N GLU A 192 -0.27 -6.15 39.90
CA GLU A 192 0.59 -7.28 40.26
C GLU A 192 1.96 -7.22 39.58
N ASP A 193 2.05 -6.73 38.36
CA ASP A 193 3.29 -6.56 37.62
C ASP A 193 4.11 -5.37 38.19
N ILE A 194 3.42 -4.30 38.58
CA ILE A 194 4.04 -3.13 39.23
C ILE A 194 4.68 -3.54 40.56
N GLU A 195 3.95 -4.28 41.43
CA GLU A 195 4.47 -4.79 42.69
C GLU A 195 5.66 -5.74 42.50
N ARG A 196 5.67 -6.50 41.40
CA ARG A 196 6.79 -7.36 41.07
C ARG A 196 8.03 -6.55 40.67
N PHE A 197 7.87 -5.54 39.84
CA PHE A 197 8.97 -4.66 39.40
C PHE A 197 9.55 -3.85 40.55
N GLU A 198 8.71 -3.33 41.44
CA GLU A 198 9.17 -2.64 42.67
C GLU A 198 9.98 -3.58 43.54
N ARG A 199 9.59 -4.86 43.68
CA ARG A 199 10.37 -5.88 44.39
C ARG A 199 11.70 -6.22 43.71
N GLU A 200 11.75 -6.15 42.40
CA GLU A 200 12.94 -6.40 41.61
C GLU A 200 13.84 -5.15 41.48
N GLY A 201 13.47 -4.03 42.10
CA GLY A 201 14.24 -2.78 42.12
C GLY A 201 14.19 -1.99 40.80
N VAL A 202 13.18 -2.23 39.97
CA VAL A 202 12.93 -1.47 38.73
C VAL A 202 12.07 -0.26 39.06
N GLU A 203 12.60 0.97 38.86
CA GLU A 203 11.81 2.19 39.00
C GLU A 203 10.72 2.27 37.90
N VAL A 204 9.48 2.16 38.31
CA VAL A 204 8.33 2.39 37.41
C VAL A 204 7.90 3.85 37.57
N SER A 205 8.06 4.67 36.53
CA SER A 205 7.59 6.05 36.53
C SER A 205 6.08 6.07 36.60
N LYS A 206 5.50 6.52 37.70
CA LYS A 206 4.08 6.83 37.82
C LYS A 206 3.84 8.19 37.19
N ASP A 207 3.66 8.24 35.87
CA ASP A 207 3.08 9.42 35.24
C ASP A 207 1.62 9.51 35.66
N GLU A 208 1.36 10.20 36.77
CA GLU A 208 0.03 10.64 37.11
C GLU A 208 -0.43 11.63 36.03
N GLY A 209 -1.30 11.13 35.13
CA GLY A 209 -1.95 11.93 34.12
C GLY A 209 -2.68 13.10 34.77
N LYS A 210 -2.04 14.26 34.80
CA LYS A 210 -2.79 15.51 35.04
C LYS A 210 -3.55 15.85 33.79
N ALA A 211 -4.88 15.73 33.91
CA ALA A 211 -5.90 16.18 32.97
C ALA A 211 -5.75 17.68 32.59
#